data_e8bbac0d55f82126ea68011078e5ae79
#
_entry.id   e8bbac0d55f82126ea68011078e5ae79
#
_cell.length_a   1.000
_cell.length_b   1.000
_cell.length_c   1.000
_cell.angle_alpha   90.00
_cell.angle_beta   90.00
_cell.angle_gamma   90.00
#
_symmetry.space_group_name_H-M   'P 1'
#
loop_
_entity.id
_entity.type
_entity.pdbx_description
1 polymer ?
#
loop_
_entity_poly.entity_id
_entity_poly.type
_entity_poly.pdbx_seq_one_letter_code
_entity_poly.pdbx_strand_id
1 'polypeptide(L)'
;ADGGEGTMCGNGGRCLVAFAHDLKAIGDKTTFEAVDGLHHASIEAGVVSLQMIDVSEIQIESNHAFLDTGSPHHVELVENIAAYDVFANGKRIRNGAPYFQEGTNVNFVEATGADSFRVRTYERGVEGETLACGTGATAVAIAMHAQNHTQANNIQLKVEGGALEVSFLKQNHSYQHVFLKGPAKFVFKGQLSIKK
;
A
#
# COMPACT_ATOMS: atom_id res chain seq x y z
N ALA A 1 -2.18 -21.45 2.01
CA ALA A 1 -0.91 -21.03 2.60
C ALA A 1 0.09 -22.16 2.42
N ASP A 2 1.05 -21.95 1.55
CA ASP A 2 2.09 -22.91 1.17
C ASP A 2 3.37 -22.78 2.04
N GLY A 3 3.41 -21.81 2.96
CA GLY A 3 4.56 -21.51 3.80
C GLY A 3 5.66 -20.72 3.07
N GLY A 4 5.43 -20.27 1.84
CA GLY A 4 6.36 -19.43 1.10
C GLY A 4 6.50 -18.04 1.72
N GLU A 5 7.66 -17.41 1.51
CA GLU A 5 7.92 -16.04 1.91
C GLU A 5 7.09 -15.07 1.07
N GLY A 6 6.40 -14.15 1.73
CA GLY A 6 5.58 -13.13 1.07
C GLY A 6 6.39 -11.88 0.74
N THR A 7 5.87 -11.04 -0.15
CA THR A 7 6.39 -9.68 -0.39
C THR A 7 6.14 -8.79 0.83
N MET A 8 6.79 -7.59 0.86
CA MET A 8 6.55 -6.61 1.92
C MET A 8 5.06 -6.26 2.04
N CYS A 9 4.57 -6.23 3.26
CA CYS A 9 3.20 -5.86 3.60
C CYS A 9 3.17 -4.57 4.44
N GLY A 10 2.71 -3.47 3.86
CA GLY A 10 2.65 -2.19 4.56
C GLY A 10 1.75 -2.20 5.82
N ASN A 11 0.68 -3.01 5.83
CA ASN A 11 -0.14 -3.23 7.02
C ASN A 11 0.62 -4.03 8.07
N GLY A 12 1.29 -5.12 7.65
CA GLY A 12 2.11 -5.97 8.52
C GLY A 12 3.24 -5.19 9.18
N GLY A 13 3.98 -4.39 8.41
CA GLY A 13 5.06 -3.55 8.93
C GLY A 13 4.59 -2.56 9.99
N ARG A 14 3.46 -1.87 9.77
CA ARG A 14 2.89 -0.97 10.78
C ARG A 14 2.44 -1.71 12.04
N CYS A 15 1.80 -2.86 11.88
CA CYS A 15 1.39 -3.69 13.03
C CYS A 15 2.60 -4.22 13.81
N LEU A 16 3.67 -4.65 13.12
CA LEU A 16 4.91 -5.09 13.74
C LEU A 16 5.52 -3.98 14.61
N VAL A 17 5.63 -2.76 14.07
CA VAL A 17 6.18 -1.60 14.80
C VAL A 17 5.34 -1.27 16.03
N ALA A 18 4.02 -1.18 15.88
CA ALA A 18 3.13 -0.90 16.99
C ALA A 18 3.19 -2.00 18.07
N PHE A 19 3.21 -3.27 17.68
CA PHE A 19 3.31 -4.39 18.60
C PHE A 19 4.65 -4.41 19.35
N ALA A 20 5.76 -4.19 18.65
CA ALA A 20 7.08 -4.13 19.29
C ALA A 20 7.19 -2.93 20.26
N HIS A 21 6.57 -1.81 19.93
CA HIS A 21 6.48 -0.64 20.81
C HIS A 21 5.65 -0.95 22.07
N ASP A 22 4.48 -1.56 21.92
CA ASP A 22 3.62 -1.97 23.05
C ASP A 22 4.32 -2.95 24.00
N LEU A 23 5.16 -3.85 23.44
CA LEU A 23 6.01 -4.74 24.20
C LEU A 23 7.24 -4.06 24.83
N LYS A 24 7.47 -2.77 24.57
CA LYS A 24 8.66 -2.02 24.98
C LYS A 24 9.98 -2.63 24.44
N ALA A 25 9.90 -3.36 23.34
CA ALA A 25 11.05 -3.91 22.64
C ALA A 25 11.78 -2.85 21.80
N ILE A 26 11.10 -1.79 21.44
CA ILE A 26 11.62 -0.62 20.72
C ILE A 26 11.13 0.68 21.37
N GLY A 27 11.81 1.80 21.05
CA GLY A 27 11.31 3.15 21.32
C GLY A 27 10.41 3.66 20.19
N ASP A 28 10.27 4.99 20.09
CA ASP A 28 9.41 5.64 19.09
C ASP A 28 9.95 5.54 17.65
N LYS A 29 11.20 5.08 17.48
CA LYS A 29 11.84 4.87 16.17
C LYS A 29 12.51 3.52 16.14
N THR A 30 12.46 2.89 14.98
CA THR A 30 13.07 1.58 14.77
C THR A 30 13.49 1.39 13.31
N THR A 31 14.32 0.37 13.10
CA THR A 31 14.63 -0.16 11.78
C THR A 31 14.46 -1.68 11.85
N PHE A 32 13.81 -2.26 10.87
CA PHE A 32 13.69 -3.70 10.73
C PHE A 32 13.98 -4.13 9.30
N GLU A 33 14.32 -5.39 9.12
CA GLU A 33 14.58 -5.99 7.82
C GLU A 33 13.34 -6.78 7.36
N ALA A 34 12.99 -6.60 6.10
CA ALA A 34 11.98 -7.37 5.40
C ALA A 34 12.58 -7.96 4.11
N VAL A 35 11.80 -8.72 3.35
CA VAL A 35 12.27 -9.40 2.14
C VAL A 35 12.84 -8.45 1.08
N ASP A 36 12.37 -7.22 1.04
CA ASP A 36 12.78 -6.16 0.10
C ASP A 36 13.82 -5.19 0.69
N GLY A 37 14.31 -5.45 1.93
CA GLY A 37 15.39 -4.71 2.54
C GLY A 37 15.06 -4.06 3.87
N LEU A 38 15.80 -3.00 4.21
CA LEU A 38 15.67 -2.27 5.47
C LEU A 38 14.54 -1.24 5.39
N HIS A 39 13.68 -1.26 6.41
CA HIS A 39 12.60 -0.31 6.61
C HIS A 39 12.80 0.49 7.89
N HIS A 40 12.82 1.82 7.77
CA HIS A 40 12.77 2.71 8.92
C HIS A 40 11.33 3.04 9.26
N ALA A 41 11.04 3.11 10.56
CA ALA A 41 9.71 3.46 11.01
C ALA A 41 9.74 4.32 12.28
N SER A 42 8.70 5.12 12.45
CA SER A 42 8.42 5.81 13.69
C SER A 42 6.96 5.61 14.10
N ILE A 43 6.69 5.68 15.40
CA ILE A 43 5.35 5.62 15.96
C ILE A 43 5.11 6.81 16.88
N GLU A 44 3.97 7.47 16.70
CA GLU A 44 3.52 8.58 17.53
C GLU A 44 2.01 8.52 17.70
N ALA A 45 1.53 8.53 18.95
CA ALA A 45 0.10 8.47 19.29
C ALA A 45 -0.66 7.34 18.56
N GLY A 46 -0.03 6.17 18.40
CA GLY A 46 -0.64 5.00 17.74
C GLY A 46 -0.68 5.06 16.19
N VAL A 47 -0.08 6.09 15.62
CA VAL A 47 0.09 6.23 14.17
C VAL A 47 1.52 5.87 13.81
N VAL A 48 1.68 4.93 12.90
CA VAL A 48 3.00 4.48 12.41
C VAL A 48 3.29 5.13 11.07
N SER A 49 4.48 5.72 10.95
CA SER A 49 5.07 6.17 9.70
C SER A 49 6.14 5.15 9.30
N LEU A 50 5.90 4.46 8.20
CA LEU A 50 6.73 3.36 7.70
C LEU A 50 7.37 3.75 6.38
N GLN A 51 8.70 3.69 6.32
CA GLN A 51 9.41 3.89 5.07
C GLN A 51 9.18 2.69 4.14
N MET A 52 8.74 3.01 2.93
CA MET A 52 8.60 2.07 1.81
C MET A 52 9.83 2.18 0.91
N ILE A 53 9.94 1.28 -0.07
CA ILE A 53 11.01 1.38 -1.08
C ILE A 53 10.84 2.63 -1.94
N ASP A 54 11.96 3.15 -2.43
CA ASP A 54 11.96 4.22 -3.43
C ASP A 54 11.47 3.69 -4.79
N VAL A 55 10.81 4.54 -5.58
CA VAL A 55 10.24 4.15 -6.86
C VAL A 55 10.85 5.00 -7.98
N SER A 56 11.50 4.35 -8.95
CA SER A 56 12.12 5.01 -10.12
C SER A 56 11.45 4.66 -11.44
N GLU A 57 10.75 3.53 -11.51
CA GLU A 57 10.13 3.04 -12.73
C GLU A 57 8.60 3.11 -12.63
N ILE A 58 8.00 3.91 -13.49
CA ILE A 58 6.55 4.06 -13.61
C ILE A 58 6.20 4.02 -15.08
N GLN A 59 5.38 3.05 -15.45
CA GLN A 59 4.81 2.95 -16.79
C GLN A 59 3.47 3.68 -16.78
N ILE A 60 3.33 4.72 -17.58
CA ILE A 60 2.09 5.50 -17.71
C ILE A 60 1.49 5.20 -19.08
N GLU A 61 0.30 4.61 -19.07
CA GLU A 61 -0.50 4.32 -20.25
C GLU A 61 -1.70 5.27 -20.31
N SER A 62 -2.48 5.17 -21.38
CA SER A 62 -3.61 6.08 -21.62
C SER A 62 -4.71 6.01 -20.55
N ASN A 63 -4.89 4.87 -19.89
CA ASN A 63 -5.96 4.62 -18.93
C ASN A 63 -5.48 4.10 -17.55
N HIS A 64 -4.18 3.83 -17.39
CA HIS A 64 -3.64 3.34 -16.14
C HIS A 64 -2.17 3.69 -15.95
N ALA A 65 -1.66 3.53 -14.75
CA ALA A 65 -0.24 3.47 -14.45
C ALA A 65 0.11 2.08 -13.91
N PHE A 66 1.36 1.66 -14.14
CA PHE A 66 1.92 0.44 -13.55
C PHE A 66 3.26 0.75 -12.89
N LEU A 67 3.44 0.29 -11.66
CA LEU A 67 4.66 0.49 -10.89
C LEU A 67 4.79 -0.59 -9.80
N ASP A 68 6.01 -0.77 -9.30
CA ASP A 68 6.31 -1.65 -8.17
C ASP A 68 6.66 -0.82 -6.92
N THR A 69 6.01 -1.10 -5.80
CA THR A 69 6.23 -0.48 -4.48
C THR A 69 6.55 -1.51 -3.40
N GLY A 70 7.24 -2.60 -3.78
CA GLY A 70 7.46 -3.82 -3.03
C GLY A 70 6.50 -4.94 -3.45
N SER A 71 5.61 -4.63 -4.38
CA SER A 71 4.70 -5.52 -5.08
C SER A 71 4.20 -4.80 -6.34
N PRO A 72 3.90 -5.51 -7.44
CA PRO A 72 3.41 -4.87 -8.67
C PRO A 72 1.97 -4.38 -8.52
N HIS A 73 1.72 -3.16 -9.00
CA HIS A 73 0.43 -2.48 -8.93
C HIS A 73 0.00 -1.87 -10.26
N HIS A 74 -1.19 -2.24 -10.70
CA HIS A 74 -1.97 -1.53 -11.70
C HIS A 74 -2.83 -0.49 -11.00
N VAL A 75 -2.83 0.76 -11.47
CA VAL A 75 -3.58 1.88 -10.90
C VAL A 75 -4.43 2.51 -12.00
N GLU A 76 -5.75 2.46 -11.85
CA GLU A 76 -6.72 2.98 -12.82
C GLU A 76 -7.66 3.98 -12.15
N LEU A 77 -7.75 5.20 -12.75
CA LEU A 77 -8.72 6.21 -12.32
C LEU A 77 -10.11 5.84 -12.83
N VAL A 78 -11.10 5.85 -11.94
CA VAL A 78 -12.48 5.48 -12.25
C VAL A 78 -13.45 6.52 -11.73
N GLU A 79 -14.64 6.56 -12.32
CA GLU A 79 -15.76 7.35 -11.83
C GLU A 79 -16.65 6.49 -10.93
N ASN A 80 -17.27 7.11 -9.90
CA ASN A 80 -18.20 6.46 -8.99
C ASN A 80 -17.67 5.15 -8.38
N ILE A 81 -16.51 5.23 -7.75
CA ILE A 81 -15.81 4.08 -7.14
C ILE A 81 -16.70 3.33 -6.13
N ALA A 82 -17.70 4.00 -5.53
CA ALA A 82 -18.60 3.39 -4.56
C ALA A 82 -19.44 2.27 -5.19
N ALA A 83 -19.87 2.44 -6.45
CA ALA A 83 -20.66 1.47 -7.20
C ALA A 83 -19.82 0.63 -8.18
N TYR A 84 -18.51 0.82 -8.19
CA TYR A 84 -17.62 0.13 -9.13
C TYR A 84 -17.47 -1.35 -8.78
N ASP A 85 -17.58 -2.23 -9.77
CA ASP A 85 -17.39 -3.67 -9.59
C ASP A 85 -15.89 -4.01 -9.55
N VAL A 86 -15.31 -3.82 -8.35
CA VAL A 86 -13.88 -4.09 -8.10
C VAL A 86 -13.54 -5.56 -8.32
N PHE A 87 -14.44 -6.47 -7.94
CA PHE A 87 -14.15 -7.89 -8.06
C PHE A 87 -14.06 -8.34 -9.52
N ALA A 88 -15.08 -8.04 -10.34
CA ALA A 88 -15.10 -8.49 -11.73
C ALA A 88 -13.98 -7.83 -12.55
N ASN A 89 -13.81 -6.50 -12.42
CA ASN A 89 -12.78 -5.77 -13.16
C ASN A 89 -11.37 -6.11 -12.67
N GLY A 90 -11.17 -6.19 -11.35
CA GLY A 90 -9.88 -6.55 -10.77
C GLY A 90 -9.43 -7.95 -11.19
N LYS A 91 -10.31 -8.93 -11.13
CA LYS A 91 -10.05 -10.29 -11.59
C LYS A 91 -9.70 -10.34 -13.09
N ARG A 92 -10.42 -9.60 -13.92
CA ARG A 92 -10.17 -9.51 -15.37
C ARG A 92 -8.78 -8.92 -15.66
N ILE A 93 -8.42 -7.81 -15.02
CA ILE A 93 -7.12 -7.14 -15.21
C ILE A 93 -5.99 -8.01 -14.65
N ARG A 94 -6.12 -8.50 -13.42
CA ARG A 94 -5.12 -9.32 -12.75
C ARG A 94 -4.70 -10.53 -13.57
N ASN A 95 -5.64 -11.17 -14.29
CA ASN A 95 -5.40 -12.41 -15.03
C ASN A 95 -5.23 -12.18 -16.55
N GLY A 96 -5.47 -10.97 -17.02
CA GLY A 96 -5.37 -10.60 -18.45
C GLY A 96 -3.99 -10.10 -18.85
N ALA A 97 -3.86 -9.76 -20.14
CA ALA A 97 -2.67 -9.10 -20.66
C ALA A 97 -2.52 -7.71 -19.98
N PRO A 98 -1.28 -7.27 -19.71
CA PRO A 98 0.00 -7.95 -19.95
C PRO A 98 0.44 -8.88 -18.81
N TYR A 99 -0.33 -9.00 -17.72
CA TYR A 99 0.09 -9.58 -16.44
C TYR A 99 0.02 -11.11 -16.39
N PHE A 100 -1.00 -11.71 -17.01
CA PHE A 100 -1.20 -13.16 -17.12
C PHE A 100 -0.97 -13.93 -15.79
N GLN A 101 -0.03 -14.90 -15.81
CA GLN A 101 0.23 -15.77 -14.66
C GLN A 101 0.91 -15.04 -13.49
N GLU A 102 1.81 -14.11 -13.77
CA GLU A 102 2.47 -13.33 -12.72
C GLU A 102 1.47 -12.45 -11.97
N GLY A 103 0.51 -11.88 -12.70
CA GLY A 103 -0.55 -11.06 -12.16
C GLY A 103 -0.06 -9.78 -11.51
N THR A 104 -1.00 -8.96 -11.11
CA THR A 104 -0.75 -7.69 -10.41
C THR A 104 -1.84 -7.42 -9.39
N ASN A 105 -1.56 -6.59 -8.39
CA ASN A 105 -2.60 -5.95 -7.59
C ASN A 105 -3.28 -4.87 -8.44
N VAL A 106 -4.59 -4.74 -8.35
CA VAL A 106 -5.35 -3.76 -9.13
C VAL A 106 -6.01 -2.76 -8.21
N ASN A 107 -5.66 -1.48 -8.38
CA ASN A 107 -6.16 -0.40 -7.56
C ASN A 107 -7.04 0.51 -8.42
N PHE A 108 -8.30 0.64 -8.04
CA PHE A 108 -9.23 1.59 -8.61
C PHE A 108 -9.27 2.83 -7.75
N VAL A 109 -9.24 4.00 -8.38
CA VAL A 109 -9.02 5.29 -7.72
C VAL A 109 -10.05 6.29 -8.16
N GLU A 110 -10.60 7.06 -7.22
CA GLU A 110 -11.43 8.24 -7.48
C GLU A 110 -10.89 9.44 -6.71
N ALA A 111 -10.77 10.58 -7.39
CA ALA A 111 -10.38 11.82 -6.74
C ALA A 111 -11.52 12.33 -5.83
N THR A 112 -11.20 12.64 -4.58
CA THR A 112 -12.16 13.17 -3.61
C THR A 112 -11.84 14.62 -3.18
N GLY A 113 -10.70 15.13 -3.61
CA GLY A 113 -10.22 16.49 -3.40
C GLY A 113 -8.93 16.71 -4.16
N ALA A 114 -8.29 17.87 -4.01
CA ALA A 114 -7.06 18.22 -4.73
C ALA A 114 -5.92 17.23 -4.46
N ASP A 115 -5.77 16.78 -3.21
CA ASP A 115 -4.69 15.92 -2.75
C ASP A 115 -5.22 14.72 -1.98
N SER A 116 -6.47 14.32 -2.26
CA SER A 116 -7.14 13.21 -1.60
C SER A 116 -7.86 12.31 -2.60
N PHE A 117 -7.71 10.98 -2.38
CA PHE A 117 -8.25 9.97 -3.27
C PHE A 117 -8.91 8.84 -2.47
N ARG A 118 -9.98 8.27 -3.00
CA ARG A 118 -10.56 7.02 -2.52
C ARG A 118 -9.99 5.86 -3.34
N VAL A 119 -9.65 4.78 -2.65
CA VAL A 119 -8.99 3.61 -3.26
C VAL A 119 -9.72 2.34 -2.86
N ARG A 120 -9.97 1.47 -3.83
CA ARG A 120 -10.43 0.10 -3.63
C ARG A 120 -9.50 -0.85 -4.39
N THR A 121 -9.06 -1.93 -3.73
CA THR A 121 -8.01 -2.79 -4.26
C THR A 121 -8.45 -4.24 -4.36
N TYR A 122 -8.26 -4.83 -5.54
CA TYR A 122 -8.26 -6.28 -5.74
C TYR A 122 -6.83 -6.79 -5.57
N GLU A 123 -6.59 -7.62 -4.57
CA GLU A 123 -5.24 -8.08 -4.24
C GLU A 123 -4.91 -9.43 -4.89
N ARG A 124 -3.75 -9.46 -5.54
CA ARG A 124 -3.10 -10.68 -6.02
C ARG A 124 -2.73 -11.58 -4.84
N GLY A 125 -3.06 -12.88 -4.94
CA GLY A 125 -2.82 -13.85 -3.87
C GLY A 125 -3.96 -13.96 -2.86
N VAL A 126 -4.75 -12.91 -2.66
CA VAL A 126 -6.04 -12.94 -1.97
C VAL A 126 -7.15 -13.30 -2.96
N GLU A 127 -6.99 -12.83 -4.20
CA GLU A 127 -7.93 -13.00 -5.32
C GLU A 127 -9.33 -12.45 -5.00
N GLY A 128 -9.32 -11.27 -4.38
CA GLY A 128 -10.51 -10.54 -3.96
C GLY A 128 -10.22 -9.12 -3.51
N GLU A 129 -11.29 -8.36 -3.26
CA GLU A 129 -11.19 -7.03 -2.69
C GLU A 129 -10.81 -7.11 -1.21
N THR A 130 -9.87 -6.25 -0.79
CA THR A 130 -9.40 -6.15 0.58
C THR A 130 -9.72 -4.81 1.21
N LEU A 131 -9.72 -4.75 2.54
CA LEU A 131 -10.00 -3.52 3.27
C LEU A 131 -8.91 -2.46 3.11
N ALA A 132 -7.66 -2.88 2.90
CA ALA A 132 -6.52 -1.97 2.70
C ALA A 132 -5.29 -2.75 2.20
N CYS A 133 -4.66 -2.25 1.16
CA CYS A 133 -3.35 -2.65 0.66
C CYS A 133 -2.36 -1.50 0.86
N GLY A 134 -1.34 -1.70 1.71
CA GLY A 134 -0.38 -0.63 2.02
C GLY A 134 0.51 -0.26 0.83
N THR A 135 1.06 -1.26 0.14
CA THR A 135 1.83 -1.05 -1.09
C THR A 135 0.95 -0.47 -2.20
N GLY A 136 -0.32 -0.88 -2.29
CA GLY A 136 -1.30 -0.31 -3.21
C GLY A 136 -1.60 1.16 -2.94
N ALA A 137 -1.78 1.55 -1.69
CA ALA A 137 -1.95 2.96 -1.32
C ALA A 137 -0.72 3.79 -1.73
N THR A 138 0.48 3.25 -1.51
CA THR A 138 1.73 3.88 -1.93
C THR A 138 1.80 4.03 -3.46
N ALA A 139 1.46 2.98 -4.19
CA ALA A 139 1.42 3.01 -5.66
C ALA A 139 0.42 4.04 -6.20
N VAL A 140 -0.78 4.12 -5.59
CA VAL A 140 -1.80 5.10 -5.97
C VAL A 140 -1.30 6.53 -5.78
N ALA A 141 -0.72 6.86 -4.62
CA ALA A 141 -0.22 8.21 -4.36
C ALA A 141 0.83 8.64 -5.39
N ILE A 142 1.79 7.75 -5.68
CA ILE A 142 2.83 8.00 -6.67
C ILE A 142 2.25 8.12 -8.08
N ALA A 143 1.34 7.23 -8.48
CA ALA A 143 0.70 7.25 -9.81
C ALA A 143 -0.11 8.53 -10.03
N MET A 144 -0.91 8.96 -9.04
CA MET A 144 -1.71 10.19 -9.14
C MET A 144 -0.83 11.44 -9.27
N HIS A 145 0.30 11.48 -8.56
CA HIS A 145 1.28 12.56 -8.73
C HIS A 145 1.96 12.48 -10.11
N ALA A 146 2.40 11.29 -10.54
CA ALA A 146 3.10 11.11 -11.82
C ALA A 146 2.21 11.47 -13.04
N GLN A 147 0.91 11.21 -12.94
CA GLN A 147 -0.09 11.55 -13.97
C GLN A 147 -0.62 13.00 -13.84
N ASN A 148 -0.07 13.82 -12.94
CA ASN A 148 -0.46 15.21 -12.67
C ASN A 148 -1.90 15.41 -12.18
N HIS A 149 -2.50 14.40 -11.53
CA HIS A 149 -3.79 14.54 -10.84
C HIS A 149 -3.64 15.30 -9.51
N THR A 150 -2.42 15.40 -8.97
CA THR A 150 -2.04 16.25 -7.84
C THR A 150 -0.59 16.72 -7.98
N GLN A 151 -0.24 17.82 -7.31
CA GLN A 151 1.14 18.32 -7.20
C GLN A 151 1.66 18.20 -5.75
N ALA A 152 0.87 17.64 -4.85
CA ALA A 152 1.25 17.49 -3.45
C ALA A 152 2.23 16.32 -3.26
N ASN A 153 3.19 16.53 -2.36
CA ASN A 153 4.12 15.48 -1.93
C ASN A 153 3.61 14.71 -0.69
N ASN A 154 2.42 15.05 -0.22
CA ASN A 154 1.71 14.39 0.87
C ASN A 154 0.26 14.19 0.45
N ILE A 155 -0.15 12.94 0.28
CA ILE A 155 -1.41 12.56 -0.34
C ILE A 155 -2.25 11.76 0.65
N GLN A 156 -3.51 12.14 0.79
CA GLN A 156 -4.47 11.47 1.65
C GLN A 156 -5.22 10.39 0.87
N LEU A 157 -5.27 9.20 1.44
CA LEU A 157 -5.92 8.04 0.82
C LEU A 157 -6.98 7.47 1.73
N LYS A 158 -8.21 7.39 1.23
CA LYS A 158 -9.33 6.73 1.89
C LYS A 158 -9.50 5.33 1.31
N VAL A 159 -9.18 4.33 2.09
CA VAL A 159 -9.43 2.91 1.80
C VAL A 159 -10.63 2.42 2.61
N GLU A 160 -11.17 1.24 2.30
CA GLU A 160 -12.31 0.69 3.05
C GLU A 160 -11.98 0.47 4.55
N GLY A 161 -10.73 0.14 4.87
CA GLY A 161 -10.23 -0.05 6.25
C GLY A 161 -9.92 1.24 7.01
N GLY A 162 -10.01 2.43 6.38
CA GLY A 162 -9.72 3.71 7.05
C GLY A 162 -8.97 4.71 6.21
N ALA A 163 -8.23 5.60 6.87
CA ALA A 163 -7.42 6.63 6.22
C ALA A 163 -5.93 6.27 6.29
N LEU A 164 -5.24 6.51 5.21
CA LEU A 164 -3.79 6.40 5.06
C LEU A 164 -3.25 7.71 4.48
N GLU A 165 -1.99 7.97 4.74
CA GLU A 165 -1.25 9.09 4.16
C GLU A 165 0.02 8.54 3.52
N VAL A 166 0.37 9.03 2.34
CA VAL A 166 1.64 8.72 1.69
C VAL A 166 2.37 10.01 1.39
N SER A 167 3.63 10.07 1.80
CA SER A 167 4.50 11.21 1.52
C SER A 167 5.78 10.74 0.82
N PHE A 168 6.36 11.62 0.01
CA PHE A 168 7.58 11.33 -0.74
C PHE A 168 8.30 12.62 -1.15
N LEU A 169 9.55 12.48 -1.60
CA LEU A 169 10.29 13.51 -2.30
C LEU A 169 10.44 13.13 -3.77
N LYS A 170 9.90 13.97 -4.67
CA LYS A 170 10.10 13.81 -6.11
C LYS A 170 11.47 14.37 -6.50
N GLN A 171 12.35 13.53 -7.02
CA GLN A 171 13.65 13.93 -7.56
C GLN A 171 13.81 13.39 -8.99
N ASN A 172 13.81 14.28 -9.96
CA ASN A 172 13.85 13.91 -11.40
C ASN A 172 12.71 12.93 -11.75
N HIS A 173 13.04 11.70 -12.12
CA HIS A 173 12.08 10.64 -12.45
C HIS A 173 11.81 9.66 -11.31
N SER A 174 12.36 9.89 -10.10
CA SER A 174 12.27 8.98 -8.97
C SER A 174 11.49 9.61 -7.81
N TYR A 175 10.84 8.75 -7.04
CA TYR A 175 10.16 9.06 -5.79
C TYR A 175 10.97 8.45 -4.66
N GLN A 176 11.53 9.30 -3.81
CA GLN A 176 12.44 8.93 -2.74
C GLN A 176 11.87 9.29 -1.38
N HIS A 177 12.41 8.68 -0.33
CA HIS A 177 11.91 8.89 1.03
C HIS A 177 10.40 8.68 1.11
N VAL A 178 9.95 7.59 0.51
CA VAL A 178 8.53 7.23 0.48
C VAL A 178 8.09 6.73 1.84
N PHE A 179 7.10 7.36 2.45
CA PHE A 179 6.54 6.95 3.72
C PHE A 179 5.05 6.68 3.61
N LEU A 180 4.64 5.52 4.13
CA LEU A 180 3.25 5.15 4.34
C LEU A 180 2.90 5.37 5.81
N LYS A 181 1.92 6.24 6.09
CA LYS A 181 1.49 6.59 7.43
C LYS A 181 0.05 6.15 7.66
N GLY A 182 -0.19 5.52 8.79
CA GLY A 182 -1.52 5.08 9.16
C GLY A 182 -1.58 4.47 10.56
N PRO A 183 -2.78 4.30 11.12
CA PRO A 183 -2.94 3.73 12.44
C PRO A 183 -2.63 2.23 12.45
N ALA A 184 -2.19 1.74 13.62
CA ALA A 184 -2.19 0.33 13.97
C ALA A 184 -2.94 0.19 15.30
N LYS A 185 -4.09 -0.50 15.28
CA LYS A 185 -4.97 -0.62 16.45
C LYS A 185 -4.86 -2.00 17.06
N PHE A 186 -4.66 -2.04 18.36
CA PHE A 186 -4.81 -3.28 19.14
C PHE A 186 -6.27 -3.78 19.06
N VAL A 187 -6.46 -5.05 18.71
CA VAL A 187 -7.78 -5.64 18.51
C VAL A 187 -8.12 -6.58 19.67
N PHE A 188 -7.26 -7.58 19.91
CA PHE A 188 -7.43 -8.51 21.02
C PHE A 188 -6.10 -9.16 21.41
N LYS A 189 -6.06 -9.80 22.58
CA LYS A 189 -4.95 -10.64 23.07
C LYS A 189 -5.46 -12.05 23.29
N GLY A 190 -4.67 -13.05 22.91
CA GLY A 190 -4.97 -14.47 23.11
C GLY A 190 -3.75 -15.25 23.57
N GLN A 191 -3.99 -16.51 23.96
CA GLN A 191 -2.93 -17.47 24.29
C GLN A 191 -3.07 -18.69 23.41
N LEU A 192 -1.95 -19.20 22.90
CA LEU A 192 -1.88 -20.41 22.10
C LEU A 192 -0.97 -21.42 22.78
N SER A 193 -1.46 -22.63 22.99
CA SER A 193 -0.61 -23.74 23.46
C SER A 193 0.02 -24.45 22.28
N ILE A 194 1.34 -24.38 22.19
CA ILE A 194 2.10 -25.11 21.15
C ILE A 194 2.41 -26.48 21.72
N LYS A 195 1.86 -27.55 21.13
CA LYS A 195 2.32 -28.92 21.41
C LYS A 195 3.68 -29.10 20.73
N LYS A 196 4.68 -29.47 21.51
CA LYS A 196 5.99 -29.90 21.01
C LYS A 196 5.89 -31.22 20.26
#